data_db6574ba7eba7814835b1fbf9288504f
#
_entry.id   db6574ba7eba7814835b1fbf9288504f
#
_cell.length_a   1.000
_cell.length_b   1.000
_cell.length_c   1.000
_cell.angle_alpha   90.00
_cell.angle_beta   90.00
_cell.angle_gamma   90.00
#
_symmetry.space_group_name_H-M   'P 1'
#
loop_
_entity.id
_entity.type
_entity.pdbx_description
1 polymer ?
#
loop_
_entity_poly.entity_id
_entity_poly.type
_entity_poly.pdbx_seq_one_letter_code
_entity_poly.pdbx_strand_id
1 'polypeptide(L)'
;LMSYQYFHNDFKYPALAPVIYNFSIILFGWLNSSTPESTVYGFAVGGFVGSVIGHFFIQLIGVKKSGLTFKFVTPKIKYIKEYLTVSLPLILGQSIAVVDEQLFRIFGSFLGAGTVASFRYARRIVLLPVGIVAQAVGVASYPTLSKLFVDKKFDELKKIIRIHLSSLFLFNAVMALILVINSQEIISIVYERGRFSSNDVVRVSSIMQIVALGVVPWSINQIVNRSYYIQKRYWFPVSIGTLGTVATTLALLGSNNASEINYSIIIISFLWAYSAFMLFSLKIEGESILNKDLVYDILLSLLLSIIIYVLLINLDLDFENTIFNLIINSIIVVISFLVSTSIIRMNYVEFKRRK
;
A
#
# COMPACT_ATOMS: atom_id res chain seq x y z
N LEU A 1 -3.56 -20.91 11.71
CA LEU A 1 -3.34 -22.02 10.79
C LEU A 1 -2.30 -21.63 9.72
N MET A 2 -2.49 -20.55 8.96
CA MET A 2 -1.56 -20.09 7.92
C MET A 2 -0.14 -19.84 8.48
N SER A 3 -0.01 -19.19 9.63
CA SER A 3 1.30 -18.91 10.25
C SER A 3 2.11 -20.17 10.54
N TYR A 4 1.44 -21.27 10.93
CA TYR A 4 2.09 -22.55 11.15
C TYR A 4 2.61 -23.15 9.85
N GLN A 5 1.83 -23.06 8.78
CA GLN A 5 2.25 -23.54 7.45
C GLN A 5 3.43 -22.73 6.91
N TYR A 6 3.43 -21.39 7.05
CA TYR A 6 4.56 -20.55 6.70
C TYR A 6 5.83 -20.88 7.48
N PHE A 7 5.69 -21.23 8.76
CA PHE A 7 6.82 -21.67 9.57
C PHE A 7 7.44 -22.98 9.04
N HIS A 8 6.61 -23.87 8.48
CA HIS A 8 7.05 -25.12 7.84
C HIS A 8 7.34 -24.99 6.34
N ASN A 9 7.44 -23.77 5.80
CA ASN A 9 7.65 -23.46 4.38
C ASN A 9 6.58 -24.06 3.44
N ASP A 10 5.38 -24.32 3.95
CA ASP A 10 4.23 -24.74 3.16
C ASP A 10 3.38 -23.52 2.77
N PHE A 11 3.54 -23.06 1.53
CA PHE A 11 2.83 -21.91 0.98
C PHE A 11 1.62 -22.31 0.12
N LYS A 12 1.46 -23.59 -0.19
CA LYS A 12 0.44 -24.08 -1.13
C LYS A 12 -0.98 -23.83 -0.65
N TYR A 13 -1.31 -24.24 0.55
CA TYR A 13 -2.66 -24.10 1.11
C TYR A 13 -3.00 -22.66 1.45
N PRO A 14 -2.09 -21.86 2.06
CA PRO A 14 -2.29 -20.42 2.22
C PRO A 14 -2.58 -19.68 0.92
N ALA A 15 -1.90 -20.04 -0.19
CA ALA A 15 -2.10 -19.42 -1.49
C ALA A 15 -3.44 -19.81 -2.15
N LEU A 16 -3.96 -21.01 -1.89
CA LEU A 16 -5.26 -21.46 -2.42
C LEU A 16 -6.46 -20.77 -1.77
N ALA A 17 -6.36 -20.34 -0.51
CA ALA A 17 -7.49 -19.78 0.22
C ALA A 17 -8.11 -18.54 -0.45
N PRO A 18 -7.34 -17.51 -0.85
CA PRO A 18 -7.88 -16.35 -1.55
C PRO A 18 -8.48 -16.70 -2.93
N VAL A 19 -7.92 -17.70 -3.62
CA VAL A 19 -8.44 -18.15 -4.93
C VAL A 19 -9.83 -18.75 -4.76
N ILE A 20 -10.00 -19.66 -3.80
CA ILE A 20 -11.28 -20.29 -3.50
C ILE A 20 -12.31 -19.24 -3.02
N TYR A 21 -11.87 -18.32 -2.17
CA TYR A 21 -12.71 -17.23 -1.67
C TYR A 21 -13.26 -16.37 -2.81
N ASN A 22 -12.39 -15.87 -3.68
CA ASN A 22 -12.81 -15.03 -4.79
C ASN A 22 -13.64 -15.79 -5.82
N PHE A 23 -13.26 -17.04 -6.14
CA PHE A 23 -14.05 -17.89 -7.03
C PHE A 23 -15.46 -18.13 -6.51
N SER A 24 -15.61 -18.40 -5.21
CA SER A 24 -16.92 -18.59 -4.58
C SER A 24 -17.78 -17.32 -4.67
N ILE A 25 -17.21 -16.13 -4.44
CA ILE A 25 -17.95 -14.86 -4.57
C ILE A 25 -18.47 -14.70 -6.00
N ILE A 26 -17.61 -14.90 -7.00
CA ILE A 26 -17.97 -14.76 -8.42
C ILE A 26 -19.04 -15.80 -8.78
N LEU A 27 -18.86 -17.05 -8.41
CA LEU A 27 -19.78 -18.15 -8.74
C LEU A 27 -21.18 -17.90 -8.15
N PHE A 28 -21.27 -17.61 -6.85
CA PHE A 28 -22.56 -17.38 -6.20
C PHE A 28 -23.22 -16.06 -6.65
N GLY A 29 -22.45 -15.03 -6.94
CA GLY A 29 -22.97 -13.80 -7.55
C GLY A 29 -23.55 -14.06 -8.93
N TRP A 30 -22.87 -14.87 -9.76
CA TRP A 30 -23.35 -15.27 -11.09
C TRP A 30 -24.60 -16.15 -11.03
N LEU A 31 -24.62 -17.15 -10.15
CA LEU A 31 -25.79 -18.02 -9.96
C LEU A 31 -27.04 -17.28 -9.49
N ASN A 32 -26.87 -16.13 -8.83
CA ASN A 32 -27.97 -15.29 -8.33
C ASN A 32 -28.13 -13.99 -9.12
N SER A 33 -27.76 -13.95 -10.39
CA SER A 33 -27.71 -12.72 -11.20
C SER A 33 -29.07 -12.28 -11.77
N SER A 34 -30.18 -12.83 -11.33
CA SER A 34 -31.52 -12.51 -11.86
C SER A 34 -32.00 -11.08 -11.53
N THR A 35 -31.64 -10.55 -10.36
CA THR A 35 -31.91 -9.15 -9.97
C THR A 35 -30.68 -8.55 -9.28
N PRO A 36 -30.53 -7.20 -9.22
CA PRO A 36 -29.42 -6.57 -8.49
C PRO A 36 -29.35 -6.99 -7.01
N GLU A 37 -30.51 -7.09 -6.36
CA GLU A 37 -30.57 -7.49 -4.94
C GLU A 37 -30.19 -8.96 -4.76
N SER A 38 -30.66 -9.87 -5.61
CA SER A 38 -30.25 -11.29 -5.56
C SER A 38 -28.78 -11.47 -5.85
N THR A 39 -28.21 -10.66 -6.74
CA THR A 39 -26.76 -10.67 -7.02
C THR A 39 -25.93 -10.27 -5.81
N VAL A 40 -26.35 -9.21 -5.08
CA VAL A 40 -25.68 -8.78 -3.84
C VAL A 40 -25.78 -9.88 -2.76
N TYR A 41 -26.95 -10.51 -2.62
CA TYR A 41 -27.11 -11.66 -1.73
C TYR A 41 -26.21 -12.83 -2.13
N GLY A 42 -26.13 -13.12 -3.43
CA GLY A 42 -25.23 -14.14 -3.98
C GLY A 42 -23.74 -13.86 -3.63
N PHE A 43 -23.28 -12.63 -3.78
CA PHE A 43 -21.92 -12.25 -3.37
C PHE A 43 -21.69 -12.46 -1.86
N ALA A 44 -22.66 -12.12 -1.02
CA ALA A 44 -22.56 -12.31 0.44
C ALA A 44 -22.47 -13.79 0.82
N VAL A 45 -23.34 -14.63 0.23
CA VAL A 45 -23.32 -16.08 0.44
C VAL A 45 -22.02 -16.69 -0.10
N GLY A 46 -21.56 -16.27 -1.29
CA GLY A 46 -20.28 -16.71 -1.87
C GLY A 46 -19.09 -16.35 -1.01
N GLY A 47 -19.07 -15.16 -0.41
CA GLY A 47 -18.08 -14.75 0.57
C GLY A 47 -18.06 -15.61 1.82
N PHE A 48 -19.22 -15.94 2.36
CA PHE A 48 -19.34 -16.85 3.50
C PHE A 48 -18.84 -18.26 3.17
N VAL A 49 -19.36 -18.86 2.10
CA VAL A 49 -18.98 -20.21 1.65
C VAL A 49 -17.47 -20.27 1.34
N GLY A 50 -16.96 -19.28 0.60
CA GLY A 50 -15.53 -19.19 0.26
C GLY A 50 -14.62 -19.05 1.49
N SER A 51 -15.07 -18.31 2.50
CA SER A 51 -14.35 -18.20 3.77
C SER A 51 -14.31 -19.52 4.52
N VAL A 52 -15.43 -20.21 4.60
CA VAL A 52 -15.52 -21.52 5.29
C VAL A 52 -14.66 -22.56 4.56
N ILE A 53 -14.76 -22.65 3.25
CA ILE A 53 -13.99 -23.65 2.47
C ILE A 53 -12.51 -23.25 2.40
N GLY A 54 -12.18 -22.05 1.94
CA GLY A 54 -10.82 -21.60 1.68
C GLY A 54 -10.03 -21.29 2.96
N HIS A 55 -10.56 -20.44 3.82
CA HIS A 55 -9.83 -19.98 5.00
C HIS A 55 -9.95 -20.91 6.21
N PHE A 56 -10.89 -21.84 6.24
CA PHE A 56 -11.00 -22.81 7.32
C PHE A 56 -10.65 -24.23 6.88
N PHE A 57 -11.44 -24.88 6.01
CA PHE A 57 -11.22 -26.29 5.68
C PHE A 57 -9.89 -26.55 4.94
N ILE A 58 -9.56 -25.74 3.93
CA ILE A 58 -8.29 -25.89 3.19
C ILE A 58 -7.10 -25.68 4.11
N GLN A 59 -7.17 -24.70 5.03
CA GLN A 59 -6.11 -24.47 6.00
C GLN A 59 -5.99 -25.62 7.02
N LEU A 60 -7.10 -26.23 7.44
CA LEU A 60 -7.08 -27.42 8.30
C LEU A 60 -6.39 -28.60 7.63
N ILE A 61 -6.67 -28.84 6.34
CA ILE A 61 -6.01 -29.88 5.56
C ILE A 61 -4.50 -29.62 5.48
N GLY A 62 -4.11 -28.39 5.14
CA GLY A 62 -2.71 -27.98 5.05
C GLY A 62 -1.96 -28.20 6.35
N VAL A 63 -2.51 -27.71 7.45
CA VAL A 63 -1.90 -27.81 8.79
C VAL A 63 -1.76 -29.26 9.25
N LYS A 64 -2.77 -30.12 9.00
CA LYS A 64 -2.66 -31.55 9.29
C LYS A 64 -1.53 -32.23 8.50
N LYS A 65 -1.39 -31.88 7.20
CA LYS A 65 -0.30 -32.39 6.36
C LYS A 65 1.08 -31.89 6.81
N SER A 66 1.15 -30.70 7.37
CA SER A 66 2.38 -30.13 7.96
C SER A 66 2.69 -30.71 9.35
N GLY A 67 1.92 -31.70 9.85
CA GLY A 67 2.20 -32.43 11.08
C GLY A 67 1.64 -31.82 12.37
N LEU A 68 0.77 -30.80 12.29
CA LEU A 68 0.13 -30.24 13.49
C LEU A 68 -0.90 -31.22 14.06
N THR A 69 -0.75 -31.55 15.34
CA THR A 69 -1.73 -32.27 16.12
C THR A 69 -2.48 -31.32 17.02
N PHE A 70 -3.81 -31.30 16.93
CA PHE A 70 -4.64 -30.48 17.80
C PHE A 70 -4.78 -31.18 19.17
N LYS A 71 -4.35 -30.48 20.21
CA LYS A 71 -4.60 -30.88 21.60
C LYS A 71 -5.31 -29.71 22.30
N PHE A 72 -6.42 -30.01 22.95
CA PHE A 72 -7.05 -29.02 23.84
C PHE A 72 -6.20 -28.91 25.11
N VAL A 73 -5.52 -27.80 25.25
CA VAL A 73 -4.69 -27.50 26.43
C VAL A 73 -5.17 -26.18 27.00
N THR A 74 -5.40 -26.15 28.31
CA THR A 74 -5.70 -24.88 28.99
C THR A 74 -4.47 -23.97 28.93
N PRO A 75 -4.53 -22.82 28.25
CA PRO A 75 -3.33 -21.98 28.08
C PRO A 75 -2.95 -21.36 29.42
N LYS A 76 -1.67 -21.41 29.76
CA LYS A 76 -1.14 -20.73 30.95
C LYS A 76 -1.20 -19.21 30.72
N ILE A 77 -1.67 -18.47 31.74
CA ILE A 77 -1.81 -16.98 31.68
C ILE A 77 -0.50 -16.31 31.25
N LYS A 78 0.66 -16.85 31.63
CA LYS A 78 1.97 -16.35 31.20
C LYS A 78 2.09 -16.28 29.66
N TYR A 79 1.75 -17.36 28.95
CA TYR A 79 1.84 -17.40 27.49
C TYR A 79 0.82 -16.48 26.81
N ILE A 80 -0.37 -16.35 27.38
CA ILE A 80 -1.39 -15.40 26.89
C ILE A 80 -0.85 -13.97 27.01
N LYS A 81 -0.28 -13.60 28.15
CA LYS A 81 0.30 -12.28 28.38
C LYS A 81 1.45 -11.98 27.40
N GLU A 82 2.38 -12.92 27.23
CA GLU A 82 3.51 -12.78 26.29
C GLU A 82 3.00 -12.60 24.85
N TYR A 83 2.01 -13.38 24.43
CA TYR A 83 1.38 -13.26 23.11
C TYR A 83 0.70 -11.90 22.92
N LEU A 84 -0.13 -11.47 23.88
CA LEU A 84 -0.85 -10.20 23.80
C LEU A 84 0.07 -8.98 23.82
N THR A 85 1.20 -9.06 24.54
CA THR A 85 2.17 -7.96 24.58
C THR A 85 2.75 -7.64 23.19
N VAL A 86 2.90 -8.66 22.33
CA VAL A 86 3.41 -8.48 20.97
C VAL A 86 2.27 -8.30 19.97
N SER A 87 1.21 -9.11 20.06
CA SER A 87 0.15 -9.13 19.05
C SER A 87 -0.77 -7.91 19.13
N LEU A 88 -1.06 -7.38 20.32
CA LEU A 88 -1.97 -6.24 20.49
C LEU A 88 -1.48 -4.98 19.75
N PRO A 89 -0.23 -4.51 19.93
CA PRO A 89 0.26 -3.36 19.16
C PRO A 89 0.31 -3.64 17.65
N LEU A 90 0.61 -4.87 17.22
CA LEU A 90 0.61 -5.22 15.79
C LEU A 90 -0.80 -5.17 15.19
N ILE A 91 -1.81 -5.68 15.90
CA ILE A 91 -3.21 -5.61 15.48
C ILE A 91 -3.67 -4.16 15.37
N LEU A 92 -3.39 -3.34 16.39
CA LEU A 92 -3.71 -1.91 16.36
C LEU A 92 -2.97 -1.19 15.23
N GLY A 93 -1.70 -1.51 14.99
CA GLY A 93 -0.92 -0.96 13.88
C GLY A 93 -1.50 -1.30 12.51
N GLN A 94 -1.99 -2.53 12.31
CA GLN A 94 -2.69 -2.92 11.08
C GLN A 94 -4.04 -2.18 10.92
N SER A 95 -4.76 -1.94 12.01
CA SER A 95 -6.00 -1.17 11.97
C SER A 95 -5.74 0.27 11.53
N ILE A 96 -4.65 0.88 11.96
CA ILE A 96 -4.24 2.23 11.55
C ILE A 96 -3.86 2.27 10.05
N ALA A 97 -3.29 1.20 9.51
CA ALA A 97 -2.91 1.13 8.10
C ALA A 97 -4.09 1.21 7.12
N VAL A 98 -5.32 1.01 7.58
CA VAL A 98 -6.56 1.13 6.79
C VAL A 98 -7.45 2.29 7.22
N VAL A 99 -6.98 3.12 8.14
CA VAL A 99 -7.77 4.24 8.69
C VAL A 99 -8.12 5.27 7.62
N ASP A 100 -7.22 5.52 6.66
CA ASP A 100 -7.48 6.40 5.52
C ASP A 100 -8.76 6.01 4.77
N GLU A 101 -8.97 4.72 4.51
CA GLU A 101 -10.19 4.21 3.89
C GLU A 101 -11.41 4.38 4.79
N GLN A 102 -11.28 4.13 6.10
CA GLN A 102 -12.38 4.29 7.04
C GLN A 102 -12.78 5.77 7.21
N LEU A 103 -11.82 6.67 7.30
CA LEU A 103 -12.09 8.10 7.37
C LEU A 103 -12.82 8.58 6.12
N PHE A 104 -12.32 8.20 4.92
CA PHE A 104 -13.02 8.57 3.70
C PHE A 104 -14.43 7.96 3.63
N ARG A 105 -14.61 6.74 4.10
CA ARG A 105 -15.92 6.08 4.16
C ARG A 105 -16.90 6.84 5.05
N ILE A 106 -16.45 7.28 6.23
CA ILE A 106 -17.29 8.02 7.18
C ILE A 106 -17.62 9.41 6.61
N PHE A 107 -16.60 10.20 6.31
CA PHE A 107 -16.78 11.58 5.87
C PHE A 107 -17.34 11.69 4.44
N GLY A 108 -16.93 10.81 3.55
CA GLY A 108 -17.42 10.74 2.19
C GLY A 108 -18.91 10.34 2.10
N SER A 109 -19.45 9.63 3.10
CA SER A 109 -20.87 9.29 3.15
C SER A 109 -21.78 10.52 3.30
N PHE A 110 -21.26 11.63 3.81
CA PHE A 110 -22.00 12.89 3.92
C PHE A 110 -21.98 13.72 2.63
N LEU A 111 -21.14 13.39 1.64
CA LEU A 111 -21.01 14.15 0.39
C LEU A 111 -22.00 13.72 -0.69
N GLY A 112 -22.71 12.61 -0.49
CA GLY A 112 -23.73 12.13 -1.41
C GLY A 112 -23.45 10.74 -2.01
N ALA A 113 -24.40 10.30 -2.83
CA ALA A 113 -24.36 8.97 -3.42
C ALA A 113 -23.15 8.79 -4.35
N GLY A 114 -22.53 7.60 -4.28
CA GLY A 114 -21.38 7.24 -5.13
C GLY A 114 -20.01 7.70 -4.63
N THR A 115 -19.91 8.71 -3.74
CA THR A 115 -18.63 9.26 -3.24
C THR A 115 -17.71 8.19 -2.66
N VAL A 116 -18.21 7.38 -1.75
CA VAL A 116 -17.43 6.31 -1.11
C VAL A 116 -16.99 5.25 -2.14
N ALA A 117 -17.86 4.93 -3.10
CA ALA A 117 -17.55 3.98 -4.16
C ALA A 117 -16.44 4.54 -5.07
N SER A 118 -16.53 5.81 -5.48
CA SER A 118 -15.52 6.48 -6.31
C SER A 118 -14.13 6.46 -5.67
N PHE A 119 -14.03 6.78 -4.38
CA PHE A 119 -12.77 6.68 -3.65
C PHE A 119 -12.23 5.25 -3.59
N ARG A 120 -13.09 4.26 -3.36
CA ARG A 120 -12.68 2.85 -3.32
C ARG A 120 -12.19 2.34 -4.66
N TYR A 121 -12.82 2.74 -5.78
CA TYR A 121 -12.35 2.41 -7.12
C TYR A 121 -10.96 3.00 -7.38
N ALA A 122 -10.78 4.28 -7.13
CA ALA A 122 -9.50 4.98 -7.27
C ALA A 122 -8.41 4.31 -6.40
N ARG A 123 -8.68 4.15 -5.11
CA ARG A 123 -7.74 3.56 -4.15
C ARG A 123 -7.33 2.13 -4.51
N ARG A 124 -8.24 1.32 -5.04
CA ARG A 124 -7.96 -0.06 -5.42
C ARG A 124 -6.89 -0.17 -6.49
N ILE A 125 -6.93 0.68 -7.50
CA ILE A 125 -5.90 0.75 -8.55
C ILE A 125 -4.59 1.29 -7.98
N VAL A 126 -4.66 2.36 -7.20
CA VAL A 126 -3.48 3.03 -6.63
C VAL A 126 -2.69 2.10 -5.69
N LEU A 127 -3.34 1.19 -4.99
CA LEU A 127 -2.66 0.25 -4.10
C LEU A 127 -2.00 -0.95 -4.80
N LEU A 128 -2.19 -1.16 -6.11
CA LEU A 128 -1.55 -2.27 -6.83
C LEU A 128 -0.01 -2.21 -6.77
N PRO A 129 0.67 -1.09 -7.07
CA PRO A 129 2.13 -1.01 -6.94
C PRO A 129 2.60 -1.26 -5.51
N VAL A 130 1.88 -0.73 -4.51
CA VAL A 130 2.20 -0.92 -3.10
C VAL A 130 2.11 -2.39 -2.71
N GLY A 131 1.02 -3.07 -3.10
CA GLY A 131 0.77 -4.48 -2.77
C GLY A 131 1.74 -5.43 -3.47
N ILE A 132 2.03 -5.19 -4.75
CA ILE A 132 2.89 -6.08 -5.54
C ILE A 132 4.37 -5.89 -5.19
N VAL A 133 4.84 -4.65 -5.11
CA VAL A 133 6.28 -4.36 -4.96
C VAL A 133 6.66 -4.06 -3.51
N ALA A 134 6.05 -3.04 -2.90
CA ALA A 134 6.50 -2.59 -1.60
C ALA A 134 6.22 -3.60 -0.49
N GLN A 135 5.05 -4.25 -0.52
CA GLN A 135 4.72 -5.30 0.43
C GLN A 135 5.61 -6.54 0.24
N ALA A 136 5.88 -6.94 -1.02
CA ALA A 136 6.76 -8.07 -1.30
C ALA A 136 8.19 -7.81 -0.78
N VAL A 137 8.76 -6.63 -1.07
CA VAL A 137 10.07 -6.22 -0.54
C VAL A 137 10.06 -6.20 0.99
N GLY A 138 9.02 -5.62 1.60
CA GLY A 138 8.90 -5.55 3.05
C GLY A 138 8.82 -6.93 3.71
N VAL A 139 8.05 -7.86 3.17
CA VAL A 139 7.91 -9.22 3.69
C VAL A 139 9.19 -10.03 3.49
N ALA A 140 9.76 -10.01 2.28
CA ALA A 140 10.96 -10.78 1.94
C ALA A 140 12.21 -10.32 2.69
N SER A 141 12.33 -9.01 2.95
CA SER A 141 13.49 -8.46 3.69
C SER A 141 13.42 -8.66 5.20
N TYR A 142 12.23 -8.83 5.78
CA TYR A 142 12.03 -8.85 7.23
C TYR A 142 12.89 -9.88 7.99
N PRO A 143 13.01 -11.15 7.54
CA PRO A 143 13.89 -12.14 8.20
C PRO A 143 15.35 -11.71 8.20
N THR A 144 15.85 -11.17 7.09
CA THR A 144 17.23 -10.68 6.96
C THR A 144 17.49 -9.49 7.89
N LEU A 145 16.59 -8.51 7.90
CA LEU A 145 16.69 -7.35 8.78
C LEU A 145 16.66 -7.76 10.25
N SER A 146 15.79 -8.70 10.61
CA SER A 146 15.67 -9.23 11.97
C SER A 146 16.96 -9.95 12.41
N LYS A 147 17.54 -10.79 11.52
CA LYS A 147 18.80 -11.49 11.78
C LYS A 147 19.95 -10.51 12.00
N LEU A 148 20.12 -9.53 11.11
CA LEU A 148 21.17 -8.50 11.25
C LEU A 148 21.04 -7.71 12.56
N PHE A 149 19.82 -7.42 12.99
CA PHE A 149 19.57 -6.75 14.27
C PHE A 149 19.97 -7.63 15.45
N VAL A 150 19.62 -8.92 15.46
CA VAL A 150 19.98 -9.88 16.51
C VAL A 150 21.49 -10.08 16.57
N ASP A 151 22.14 -10.21 15.40
CA ASP A 151 23.59 -10.38 15.24
C ASP A 151 24.38 -9.08 15.53
N LYS A 152 23.68 -7.98 15.87
CA LYS A 152 24.26 -6.64 16.14
C LYS A 152 25.04 -6.06 14.95
N LYS A 153 24.76 -6.48 13.73
CA LYS A 153 25.39 -5.97 12.51
C LYS A 153 24.67 -4.69 12.02
N PHE A 154 24.72 -3.64 12.84
CA PHE A 154 23.90 -2.44 12.65
C PHE A 154 24.26 -1.64 11.39
N ASP A 155 25.51 -1.63 10.95
CA ASP A 155 25.93 -0.92 9.73
C ASP A 155 25.40 -1.60 8.48
N GLU A 156 25.46 -2.95 8.42
CA GLU A 156 24.85 -3.71 7.34
C GLU A 156 23.32 -3.52 7.32
N LEU A 157 22.71 -3.55 8.51
CA LEU A 157 21.27 -3.32 8.67
C LEU A 157 20.85 -1.94 8.15
N LYS A 158 21.53 -0.86 8.56
CA LYS A 158 21.28 0.50 8.09
C LYS A 158 21.45 0.61 6.58
N LYS A 159 22.49 -0.01 6.04
CA LYS A 159 22.76 -0.03 4.59
C LYS A 159 21.63 -0.69 3.80
N ILE A 160 21.15 -1.85 4.22
CA ILE A 160 20.06 -2.58 3.56
C ILE A 160 18.76 -1.78 3.63
N ILE A 161 18.41 -1.22 4.80
CA ILE A 161 17.21 -0.38 4.93
C ILE A 161 17.28 0.83 3.99
N ARG A 162 18.42 1.52 3.90
CA ARG A 162 18.61 2.66 2.98
C ARG A 162 18.44 2.26 1.52
N ILE A 163 19.03 1.13 1.11
CA ILE A 163 18.87 0.61 -0.25
C ILE A 163 17.40 0.34 -0.57
N HIS A 164 16.68 -0.33 0.34
CA HIS A 164 15.25 -0.61 0.13
C HIS A 164 14.42 0.68 0.07
N LEU A 165 14.67 1.64 0.97
CA LEU A 165 13.97 2.92 0.97
C LEU A 165 14.24 3.71 -0.32
N SER A 166 15.50 3.84 -0.74
CA SER A 166 15.87 4.51 -1.99
C SER A 166 15.19 3.85 -3.21
N SER A 167 15.27 2.52 -3.29
CA SER A 167 14.66 1.77 -4.40
C SER A 167 13.14 1.91 -4.44
N LEU A 168 12.47 1.84 -3.27
CA LEU A 168 11.03 2.01 -3.18
C LEU A 168 10.59 3.44 -3.51
N PHE A 169 11.36 4.45 -3.08
CA PHE A 169 11.11 5.84 -3.47
C PHE A 169 11.15 6.01 -4.98
N LEU A 170 12.25 5.61 -5.58
CA LEU A 170 12.47 5.74 -7.03
C LEU A 170 11.38 5.02 -7.83
N PHE A 171 11.13 3.75 -7.51
CA PHE A 171 10.14 2.95 -8.24
C PHE A 171 8.72 3.49 -8.06
N ASN A 172 8.32 3.80 -6.82
CA ASN A 172 6.96 4.23 -6.54
C ASN A 172 6.69 5.69 -6.94
N ALA A 173 7.72 6.53 -7.07
CA ALA A 173 7.57 7.85 -7.66
C ALA A 173 7.19 7.75 -9.15
N VAL A 174 7.84 6.83 -9.90
CA VAL A 174 7.47 6.52 -11.30
C VAL A 174 6.05 5.98 -11.38
N MET A 175 5.69 5.02 -10.51
CA MET A 175 4.34 4.44 -10.51
C MET A 175 3.27 5.48 -10.16
N ALA A 176 3.52 6.34 -9.15
CA ALA A 176 2.62 7.42 -8.81
C ALA A 176 2.40 8.37 -9.99
N LEU A 177 3.48 8.73 -10.68
CA LEU A 177 3.42 9.63 -11.84
C LEU A 177 2.61 9.01 -13.00
N ILE A 178 2.83 7.73 -13.32
CA ILE A 178 2.03 7.00 -14.33
C ILE A 178 0.54 7.02 -13.95
N LEU A 179 0.23 6.74 -12.68
CA LEU A 179 -1.15 6.72 -12.19
C LEU A 179 -1.81 8.11 -12.20
N VAL A 180 -1.05 9.17 -11.95
CA VAL A 180 -1.55 10.56 -12.00
C VAL A 180 -1.84 10.97 -13.43
N ILE A 181 -0.88 10.80 -14.34
CA ILE A 181 -0.99 11.26 -15.74
C ILE A 181 -2.05 10.47 -16.49
N ASN A 182 -2.06 9.14 -16.35
CA ASN A 182 -2.98 8.28 -17.09
C ASN A 182 -4.21 7.88 -16.26
N SER A 183 -4.62 8.72 -15.31
CA SER A 183 -5.72 8.38 -14.39
C SER A 183 -7.03 8.13 -15.12
N GLN A 184 -7.35 8.94 -16.14
CA GLN A 184 -8.58 8.86 -16.91
C GLN A 184 -8.59 7.61 -17.79
N GLU A 185 -7.51 7.34 -18.50
CA GLU A 185 -7.33 6.18 -19.37
C GLU A 185 -7.42 4.88 -18.59
N ILE A 186 -6.71 4.81 -17.44
CA ILE A 186 -6.72 3.64 -16.57
C ILE A 186 -8.13 3.37 -16.04
N ILE A 187 -8.83 4.38 -15.54
CA ILE A 187 -10.18 4.22 -15.00
C ILE A 187 -11.17 3.84 -16.12
N SER A 188 -11.07 4.47 -17.29
CA SER A 188 -11.90 4.12 -18.46
C SER A 188 -11.70 2.64 -18.85
N ILE A 189 -10.47 2.22 -19.10
CA ILE A 189 -10.15 0.84 -19.50
C ILE A 189 -10.64 -0.19 -18.47
N VAL A 190 -10.48 0.10 -17.18
CA VAL A 190 -10.76 -0.86 -16.11
C VAL A 190 -12.24 -0.91 -15.77
N TYR A 191 -12.94 0.25 -15.75
CA TYR A 191 -14.27 0.34 -15.14
C TYR A 191 -15.37 0.83 -16.10
N GLU A 192 -15.07 1.55 -17.22
CA GLU A 192 -16.10 2.13 -18.11
C GLU A 192 -16.84 1.06 -18.88
N ARG A 193 -17.82 0.45 -18.21
CA ARG A 193 -18.72 -0.55 -18.78
C ARG A 193 -20.01 -0.67 -17.99
N GLY A 194 -21.07 -1.09 -18.68
CA GLY A 194 -22.39 -1.28 -18.06
C GLY A 194 -22.98 0.02 -17.54
N ARG A 195 -23.12 0.18 -16.23
CA ARG A 195 -23.67 1.41 -15.61
C ARG A 195 -22.60 2.45 -15.25
N PHE A 196 -21.32 2.12 -15.39
CA PHE A 196 -20.25 3.06 -15.10
C PHE A 196 -20.03 3.95 -16.34
N SER A 197 -20.42 5.21 -16.21
CA SER A 197 -20.45 6.19 -17.31
C SER A 197 -19.13 6.98 -17.40
N SER A 198 -18.97 7.71 -18.52
CA SER A 198 -17.84 8.64 -18.71
C SER A 198 -17.79 9.74 -17.62
N ASN A 199 -18.94 10.15 -17.06
CA ASN A 199 -18.98 11.08 -15.93
C ASN A 199 -18.38 10.43 -14.65
N ASP A 200 -18.61 9.14 -14.46
CA ASP A 200 -17.99 8.38 -13.35
C ASP A 200 -16.49 8.26 -13.58
N VAL A 201 -16.04 8.08 -14.84
CA VAL A 201 -14.61 8.08 -15.19
C VAL A 201 -13.95 9.37 -14.74
N VAL A 202 -14.50 10.53 -15.12
CA VAL A 202 -13.96 11.85 -14.74
C VAL A 202 -13.92 12.03 -13.23
N ARG A 203 -15.00 11.65 -12.54
CA ARG A 203 -15.08 11.74 -11.07
C ARG A 203 -14.04 10.86 -10.38
N VAL A 204 -13.91 9.60 -10.76
CA VAL A 204 -13.00 8.64 -10.14
C VAL A 204 -11.55 8.95 -10.48
N SER A 205 -11.26 9.37 -11.72
CA SER A 205 -9.90 9.76 -12.12
C SER A 205 -9.38 10.98 -11.38
N SER A 206 -10.23 12.00 -11.16
CA SER A 206 -9.87 13.17 -10.37
C SER A 206 -9.49 12.83 -8.92
N ILE A 207 -10.21 11.89 -8.30
CA ILE A 207 -9.85 11.34 -6.98
C ILE A 207 -8.55 10.55 -7.08
N MET A 208 -8.40 9.71 -8.13
CA MET A 208 -7.24 8.87 -8.33
C MET A 208 -5.94 9.67 -8.45
N GLN A 209 -5.95 10.81 -9.12
CA GLN A 209 -4.79 11.70 -9.24
C GLN A 209 -4.22 12.10 -7.87
N ILE A 210 -5.09 12.42 -6.91
CA ILE A 210 -4.68 12.81 -5.57
C ILE A 210 -4.26 11.60 -4.75
N VAL A 211 -5.05 10.52 -4.78
CA VAL A 211 -4.78 9.30 -4.01
C VAL A 211 -3.50 8.61 -4.48
N ALA A 212 -3.14 8.72 -5.78
CA ALA A 212 -1.90 8.19 -6.33
C ALA A 212 -0.63 8.81 -5.70
N LEU A 213 -0.70 10.04 -5.22
CA LEU A 213 0.39 10.65 -4.44
C LEU A 213 0.65 9.89 -3.12
N GLY A 214 -0.28 9.08 -2.65
CA GLY A 214 -0.14 8.20 -1.50
C GLY A 214 0.70 6.93 -1.75
N VAL A 215 0.99 6.56 -3.00
CA VAL A 215 1.77 5.36 -3.35
C VAL A 215 3.13 5.35 -2.67
N VAL A 216 3.83 6.48 -2.72
CA VAL A 216 5.17 6.62 -2.11
C VAL A 216 5.13 6.44 -0.59
N PRO A 217 4.35 7.22 0.17
CA PRO A 217 4.32 7.07 1.63
C PRO A 217 3.80 5.71 2.08
N TRP A 218 2.79 5.11 1.44
CA TRP A 218 2.37 3.74 1.77
C TRP A 218 3.50 2.73 1.58
N SER A 219 4.29 2.88 0.51
CA SER A 219 5.40 1.98 0.18
C SER A 219 6.55 2.09 1.17
N ILE A 220 6.94 3.30 1.54
CA ILE A 220 7.98 3.56 2.54
C ILE A 220 7.60 2.95 3.88
N ASN A 221 6.35 3.11 4.29
CA ASN A 221 5.86 2.59 5.56
C ASN A 221 5.99 1.07 5.67
N GLN A 222 6.04 0.33 4.54
CA GLN A 222 6.31 -1.12 4.55
C GLN A 222 7.68 -1.46 5.16
N ILE A 223 8.71 -0.64 4.94
CA ILE A 223 10.04 -0.85 5.48
C ILE A 223 10.21 -0.14 6.83
N VAL A 224 9.75 1.09 6.94
CA VAL A 224 9.90 1.90 8.15
C VAL A 224 9.22 1.24 9.35
N ASN A 225 7.97 0.80 9.22
CA ASN A 225 7.25 0.14 10.32
C ASN A 225 7.95 -1.17 10.75
N ARG A 226 8.41 -1.99 9.78
CA ARG A 226 9.16 -3.21 10.08
C ARG A 226 10.48 -2.91 10.78
N SER A 227 11.15 -1.80 10.45
CA SER A 227 12.37 -1.35 11.11
C SER A 227 12.14 -0.98 12.59
N TYR A 228 10.95 -0.48 12.94
CA TYR A 228 10.57 -0.33 14.36
C TYR A 228 10.25 -1.67 15.01
N TYR A 229 9.62 -2.60 14.28
CA TYR A 229 9.23 -3.91 14.82
C TYR A 229 10.45 -4.77 15.17
N ILE A 230 11.50 -4.80 14.36
CA ILE A 230 12.74 -5.53 14.68
C ILE A 230 13.44 -4.97 15.94
N GLN A 231 13.27 -3.67 16.23
CA GLN A 231 13.74 -3.00 17.45
C GLN A 231 12.81 -3.23 18.66
N LYS A 232 11.74 -4.03 18.51
CA LYS A 232 10.68 -4.24 19.50
C LYS A 232 9.95 -2.96 19.93
N ARG A 233 10.02 -1.90 19.13
CA ARG A 233 9.35 -0.61 19.36
C ARG A 233 7.97 -0.58 18.71
N TYR A 234 7.12 -1.58 19.00
CA TYR A 234 5.83 -1.78 18.34
C TYR A 234 4.84 -0.64 18.58
N TRP A 235 4.86 -0.06 19.79
CA TRP A 235 3.94 1.00 20.17
C TRP A 235 4.22 2.34 19.49
N PHE A 236 5.44 2.58 19.03
CA PHE A 236 5.79 3.87 18.44
C PHE A 236 5.01 4.15 17.14
N PRO A 237 5.00 3.26 16.13
CA PRO A 237 4.15 3.43 14.94
C PRO A 237 2.66 3.56 15.27
N VAL A 238 2.17 2.79 16.25
CA VAL A 238 0.77 2.84 16.69
C VAL A 238 0.42 4.20 17.27
N SER A 239 1.24 4.72 18.19
CA SER A 239 0.98 6.01 18.85
C SER A 239 0.99 7.17 17.84
N ILE A 240 2.00 7.22 16.96
CA ILE A 240 2.09 8.25 15.94
C ILE A 240 0.95 8.14 14.92
N GLY A 241 0.60 6.90 14.49
CA GLY A 241 -0.52 6.66 13.60
C GLY A 241 -1.86 7.06 14.21
N THR A 242 -2.08 6.80 15.51
CA THR A 242 -3.27 7.25 16.23
C THR A 242 -3.35 8.78 16.29
N LEU A 243 -2.25 9.44 16.63
CA LEU A 243 -2.19 10.91 16.63
C LEU A 243 -2.47 11.49 15.23
N GLY A 244 -1.89 10.89 14.19
CA GLY A 244 -2.16 11.25 12.79
C GLY A 244 -3.63 11.08 12.43
N THR A 245 -4.25 9.97 12.86
CA THR A 245 -5.68 9.71 12.65
C THR A 245 -6.56 10.78 13.31
N VAL A 246 -6.28 11.11 14.57
CA VAL A 246 -7.01 12.15 15.30
C VAL A 246 -6.85 13.50 14.59
N ALA A 247 -5.64 13.87 14.22
CA ALA A 247 -5.37 15.12 13.50
C ALA A 247 -6.08 15.19 12.15
N THR A 248 -6.07 14.09 11.37
CA THR A 248 -6.81 13.96 10.10
C THR A 248 -8.31 14.14 10.33
N THR A 249 -8.86 13.47 11.35
CA THR A 249 -10.28 13.58 11.71
C THR A 249 -10.68 15.01 12.06
N LEU A 250 -9.87 15.68 12.87
CA LEU A 250 -10.12 17.10 13.23
C LEU A 250 -10.04 18.02 12.01
N ALA A 251 -9.09 17.77 11.09
CA ALA A 251 -8.98 18.54 9.85
C ALA A 251 -10.19 18.32 8.92
N LEU A 252 -10.70 17.08 8.83
CA LEU A 252 -11.90 16.78 8.06
C LEU A 252 -13.15 17.43 8.66
N LEU A 253 -13.29 17.43 10.00
CA LEU A 253 -14.39 18.10 10.71
C LEU A 253 -14.33 19.63 10.56
N GLY A 254 -13.14 20.21 10.55
CA GLY A 254 -12.93 21.65 10.37
C GLY A 254 -12.95 22.12 8.91
N SER A 255 -13.11 21.21 7.93
CA SER A 255 -13.10 21.57 6.51
C SER A 255 -14.40 22.27 6.11
N ASN A 256 -14.32 23.55 5.74
CA ASN A 256 -15.45 24.32 5.25
C ASN A 256 -15.87 23.95 3.80
N ASN A 257 -14.98 23.30 3.05
CA ASN A 257 -15.19 22.86 1.68
C ASN A 257 -15.28 21.33 1.63
N ALA A 258 -16.44 20.79 1.95
CA ALA A 258 -16.69 19.36 1.89
C ALA A 258 -16.80 18.89 0.43
N SER A 259 -15.72 18.37 -0.12
CA SER A 259 -15.67 17.74 -1.44
C SER A 259 -14.81 16.49 -1.42
N GLU A 260 -15.02 15.60 -2.39
CA GLU A 260 -14.25 14.35 -2.53
C GLU A 260 -12.75 14.62 -2.71
N ILE A 261 -12.44 15.67 -3.47
CA ILE A 261 -11.07 16.09 -3.76
C ILE A 261 -10.41 16.64 -2.49
N ASN A 262 -11.08 17.56 -1.77
CA ASN A 262 -10.54 18.14 -0.55
C ASN A 262 -10.32 17.11 0.55
N TYR A 263 -11.24 16.16 0.71
CA TYR A 263 -11.06 15.07 1.67
C TYR A 263 -9.90 14.16 1.30
N SER A 264 -9.73 13.87 0.00
CA SER A 264 -8.58 13.11 -0.50
C SER A 264 -7.26 13.85 -0.23
N ILE A 265 -7.20 15.16 -0.47
CA ILE A 265 -6.02 16.01 -0.21
C ILE A 265 -5.68 15.97 1.29
N ILE A 266 -6.65 16.19 2.16
CA ILE A 266 -6.43 16.18 3.61
C ILE A 266 -5.84 14.82 4.03
N ILE A 267 -6.47 13.71 3.66
CA ILE A 267 -6.05 12.36 4.04
C ILE A 267 -4.64 12.06 3.53
N ILE A 268 -4.35 12.35 2.27
CA ILE A 268 -3.03 12.09 1.67
C ILE A 268 -1.95 12.99 2.27
N SER A 269 -2.26 14.25 2.59
CA SER A 269 -1.32 15.17 3.25
C SER A 269 -0.91 14.66 4.63
N PHE A 270 -1.86 14.18 5.43
CA PHE A 270 -1.55 13.58 6.73
C PHE A 270 -0.79 12.25 6.61
N LEU A 271 -1.05 11.46 5.56
CA LEU A 271 -0.26 10.25 5.28
C LEU A 271 1.20 10.60 4.99
N TRP A 272 1.46 11.64 4.21
CA TRP A 272 2.81 12.15 3.97
C TRP A 272 3.48 12.66 5.25
N ALA A 273 2.77 13.45 6.05
CA ALA A 273 3.27 13.94 7.33
C ALA A 273 3.62 12.78 8.29
N TYR A 274 2.76 11.78 8.41
CA TYR A 274 3.01 10.56 9.18
C TYR A 274 4.27 9.84 8.68
N SER A 275 4.37 9.58 7.38
CA SER A 275 5.50 8.84 6.79
C SER A 275 6.81 9.59 6.93
N ALA A 276 6.80 10.90 6.71
CA ALA A 276 7.96 11.76 6.92
C ALA A 276 8.41 11.72 8.39
N PHE A 277 7.50 11.92 9.33
CA PHE A 277 7.81 11.87 10.76
C PHE A 277 8.39 10.52 11.18
N MET A 278 7.78 9.43 10.72
CA MET A 278 8.25 8.07 10.99
C MET A 278 9.66 7.83 10.45
N LEU A 279 9.95 8.30 9.23
CA LEU A 279 11.27 8.18 8.62
C LEU A 279 12.33 9.04 9.33
N PHE A 280 11.99 10.30 9.65
CA PHE A 280 12.89 11.20 10.39
C PHE A 280 13.21 10.69 11.78
N SER A 281 12.24 10.07 12.46
CA SER A 281 12.39 9.53 13.80
C SER A 281 13.09 8.17 13.84
N LEU A 282 13.30 7.53 12.68
CA LEU A 282 13.89 6.19 12.61
C LEU A 282 15.39 6.23 12.88
N LYS A 283 15.78 5.65 14.01
CA LYS A 283 17.17 5.49 14.44
C LYS A 283 17.46 4.02 14.74
N ILE A 284 18.66 3.59 14.41
CA ILE A 284 19.20 2.29 14.78
C ILE A 284 20.47 2.55 15.59
N GLU A 285 20.53 2.04 16.83
CA GLU A 285 21.62 2.29 17.78
C GLU A 285 21.95 3.79 17.94
N GLY A 286 20.91 4.63 18.03
CA GLY A 286 21.04 6.08 18.19
C GLY A 286 21.34 6.87 16.92
N GLU A 287 21.76 6.22 15.84
CA GLU A 287 22.08 6.85 14.57
C GLU A 287 20.86 6.89 13.62
N SER A 288 20.68 8.02 12.95
CA SER A 288 19.62 8.20 11.97
C SER A 288 19.81 7.30 10.75
N ILE A 289 18.70 6.76 10.25
CA ILE A 289 18.67 6.09 8.95
C ILE A 289 18.89 7.09 7.81
N LEU A 290 18.41 8.32 7.98
CA LEU A 290 18.62 9.37 6.99
C LEU A 290 20.11 9.73 6.92
N ASN A 291 20.67 9.59 5.74
CA ASN A 291 21.99 10.06 5.36
C ASN A 291 21.91 10.93 4.11
N LYS A 292 23.00 11.56 3.74
CA LYS A 292 23.04 12.47 2.57
C LYS A 292 22.63 11.77 1.28
N ASP A 293 23.02 10.51 1.09
CA ASP A 293 22.73 9.75 -0.12
C ASP A 293 21.23 9.42 -0.22
N LEU A 294 20.59 8.98 0.88
CA LEU A 294 19.15 8.71 0.90
C LEU A 294 18.33 9.98 0.70
N VAL A 295 18.70 11.08 1.38
CA VAL A 295 18.02 12.38 1.21
C VAL A 295 18.16 12.86 -0.24
N TYR A 296 19.34 12.71 -0.85
CA TYR A 296 19.56 13.03 -2.26
C TYR A 296 18.65 12.20 -3.16
N ASP A 297 18.58 10.88 -2.99
CA ASP A 297 17.73 10.00 -3.79
C ASP A 297 16.23 10.38 -3.67
N ILE A 298 15.78 10.74 -2.45
CA ILE A 298 14.41 11.22 -2.21
C ILE A 298 14.14 12.52 -2.95
N LEU A 299 14.99 13.52 -2.75
CA LEU A 299 14.82 14.84 -3.39
C LEU A 299 14.89 14.74 -4.91
N LEU A 300 15.80 13.93 -5.41
CA LEU A 300 15.96 13.66 -6.83
C LEU A 300 14.69 13.05 -7.43
N SER A 301 14.16 12.01 -6.80
CA SER A 301 12.95 11.33 -7.30
C SER A 301 11.74 12.26 -7.32
N LEU A 302 11.58 13.12 -6.32
CA LEU A 302 10.51 14.11 -6.27
C LEU A 302 10.70 15.19 -7.35
N LEU A 303 11.90 15.73 -7.49
CA LEU A 303 12.22 16.75 -8.49
C LEU A 303 11.97 16.21 -9.91
N LEU A 304 12.48 15.03 -10.22
CA LEU A 304 12.29 14.39 -11.52
C LEU A 304 10.81 14.13 -11.81
N SER A 305 10.05 13.68 -10.82
CA SER A 305 8.61 13.46 -10.99
C SER A 305 7.88 14.75 -11.34
N ILE A 306 8.24 15.88 -10.70
CA ILE A 306 7.66 17.20 -11.00
C ILE A 306 8.03 17.64 -12.41
N ILE A 307 9.31 17.53 -12.80
CA ILE A 307 9.78 17.93 -14.12
C ILE A 307 9.08 17.12 -15.21
N ILE A 308 9.03 15.79 -15.07
CA ILE A 308 8.40 14.90 -16.06
C ILE A 308 6.89 15.20 -16.15
N TYR A 309 6.23 15.44 -15.02
CA TYR A 309 4.82 15.82 -14.99
C TYR A 309 4.54 17.11 -15.78
N VAL A 310 5.34 18.16 -15.51
CA VAL A 310 5.22 19.44 -16.21
C VAL A 310 5.50 19.30 -17.70
N LEU A 311 6.52 18.52 -18.08
CA LEU A 311 6.84 18.28 -19.49
C LEU A 311 5.72 17.58 -20.22
N LEU A 312 5.13 16.54 -19.65
CA LEU A 312 4.07 15.76 -20.29
C LEU A 312 2.76 16.55 -20.43
N ILE A 313 2.39 17.35 -19.44
CA ILE A 313 1.22 18.25 -19.57
C ILE A 313 1.42 19.27 -20.70
N ASN A 314 2.64 19.81 -20.86
CA ASN A 314 2.89 20.81 -21.90
C ASN A 314 3.04 20.18 -23.30
N LEU A 315 3.35 18.89 -23.42
CA LEU A 315 3.44 18.19 -24.70
C LEU A 315 2.08 17.85 -25.30
N ASP A 316 1.01 17.84 -24.49
CA ASP A 316 -0.39 17.59 -24.88
C ASP A 316 -0.53 16.43 -25.89
N LEU A 317 0.13 15.30 -25.54
CA LEU A 317 0.13 14.10 -26.38
C LEU A 317 -1.21 13.37 -26.20
N ASP A 318 -2.23 13.80 -26.93
CA ASP A 318 -3.53 13.13 -26.95
C ASP A 318 -3.74 12.39 -28.28
N PHE A 319 -3.89 11.09 -28.20
CA PHE A 319 -4.17 10.22 -29.35
C PHE A 319 -5.61 9.70 -29.24
N GLU A 320 -6.27 9.47 -30.35
CA GLU A 320 -7.66 8.98 -30.36
C GLU A 320 -7.85 7.64 -29.64
N ASN A 321 -6.79 6.83 -29.52
CA ASN A 321 -6.84 5.52 -28.88
C ASN A 321 -6.36 5.58 -27.43
N THR A 322 -7.26 5.37 -26.49
CA THR A 322 -7.03 5.38 -25.04
C THR A 322 -5.90 4.43 -24.59
N ILE A 323 -5.82 3.23 -25.17
CA ILE A 323 -4.79 2.25 -24.83
C ILE A 323 -3.41 2.74 -25.32
N PHE A 324 -3.38 3.35 -26.49
CA PHE A 324 -2.17 3.88 -27.09
C PHE A 324 -1.62 5.05 -26.26
N ASN A 325 -2.51 5.97 -25.83
CA ASN A 325 -2.16 7.05 -24.89
C ASN A 325 -1.53 6.51 -23.61
N LEU A 326 -2.18 5.54 -22.98
CA LEU A 326 -1.67 4.91 -21.76
C LEU A 326 -0.28 4.32 -21.96
N ILE A 327 -0.05 3.60 -23.05
CA ILE A 327 1.25 2.94 -23.32
C ILE A 327 2.33 4.00 -23.58
N ILE A 328 2.07 4.97 -24.46
CA ILE A 328 3.06 5.99 -24.82
C ILE A 328 3.43 6.84 -23.62
N ASN A 329 2.45 7.38 -22.90
CA ASN A 329 2.70 8.20 -21.73
C ASN A 329 3.48 7.41 -20.67
N SER A 330 3.14 6.13 -20.43
CA SER A 330 3.87 5.28 -19.49
C SER A 330 5.32 5.04 -19.93
N ILE A 331 5.56 4.77 -21.22
CA ILE A 331 6.90 4.59 -21.77
C ILE A 331 7.72 5.88 -21.63
N ILE A 332 7.15 7.03 -21.97
CA ILE A 332 7.83 8.33 -21.84
C ILE A 332 8.21 8.59 -20.37
N VAL A 333 7.31 8.36 -19.43
CA VAL A 333 7.59 8.50 -17.99
C VAL A 333 8.76 7.62 -17.57
N VAL A 334 8.73 6.33 -17.93
CA VAL A 334 9.78 5.37 -17.54
C VAL A 334 11.13 5.75 -18.17
N ILE A 335 11.16 6.03 -19.47
CA ILE A 335 12.39 6.38 -20.17
C ILE A 335 12.96 7.70 -19.62
N SER A 336 12.14 8.74 -19.51
CA SER A 336 12.58 10.05 -19.01
C SER A 336 13.15 9.94 -17.59
N PHE A 337 12.52 9.12 -16.74
CA PHE A 337 12.98 8.88 -15.38
C PHE A 337 14.30 8.10 -15.36
N LEU A 338 14.45 7.03 -16.15
CA LEU A 338 15.68 6.24 -16.24
C LEU A 338 16.85 7.06 -16.78
N VAL A 339 16.63 7.82 -17.84
CA VAL A 339 17.65 8.70 -18.43
C VAL A 339 18.11 9.75 -17.42
N SER A 340 17.17 10.45 -16.80
CA SER A 340 17.47 11.49 -15.82
C SER A 340 18.22 10.96 -14.59
N THR A 341 17.79 9.82 -14.04
CA THR A 341 18.48 9.20 -12.90
C THR A 341 19.88 8.71 -13.27
N SER A 342 20.07 8.17 -14.48
CA SER A 342 21.37 7.69 -14.96
C SER A 342 22.34 8.85 -15.13
N ILE A 343 21.94 9.95 -15.77
CA ILE A 343 22.78 11.14 -15.98
C ILE A 343 23.21 11.73 -14.63
N ILE A 344 22.29 11.89 -13.70
CA ILE A 344 22.59 12.51 -12.41
C ILE A 344 23.47 11.62 -11.54
N ARG A 345 23.25 10.30 -11.53
CA ARG A 345 24.12 9.35 -10.81
C ARG A 345 25.52 9.32 -11.40
N MET A 346 25.69 9.38 -12.73
CA MET A 346 27.00 9.46 -13.36
C MET A 346 27.76 10.73 -12.92
N ASN A 347 27.12 11.89 -12.98
CA ASN A 347 27.73 13.15 -12.55
C ASN A 347 28.08 13.14 -11.04
N TYR A 348 27.28 12.52 -10.20
CA TYR A 348 27.55 12.38 -8.77
C TYR A 348 28.74 11.44 -8.49
N VAL A 349 28.87 10.34 -9.21
CA VAL A 349 29.98 9.41 -9.09
C VAL A 349 31.29 10.06 -9.56
N GLU A 350 31.27 10.83 -10.66
CA GLU A 350 32.46 11.59 -11.14
C GLU A 350 32.87 12.68 -10.14
N PHE A 351 31.92 13.42 -9.58
CA PHE A 351 32.18 14.42 -8.54
C PHE A 351 32.81 13.82 -7.28
N LYS A 352 32.34 12.62 -6.87
CA LYS A 352 32.91 11.89 -5.73
C LYS A 352 34.28 11.29 -5.97
N ARG A 353 34.63 11.01 -7.25
CA ARG A 353 36.00 10.55 -7.66
C ARG A 353 37.02 11.68 -7.75
N ARG A 354 36.55 12.93 -7.92
CA ARG A 354 37.42 14.11 -8.00
C ARG A 354 37.74 14.77 -6.65
N LYS A 355 37.07 14.33 -5.57
CA LYS A 355 37.39 14.66 -4.17
C LYS A 355 38.09 13.52 -3.47
#